data_a7904ddb9dc7bb05826ebdc27459c99a
#
_entry.id   a7904ddb9dc7bb05826ebdc27459c99a
#
_cell.length_a   1.000
_cell.length_b   1.000
_cell.length_c   1.000
_cell.angle_alpha   90.00
_cell.angle_beta   90.00
_cell.angle_gamma   90.00
#
_symmetry.space_group_name_H-M   'P 1'
#
loop_
_entity.id
_entity.type
_entity.pdbx_description
1 polymer ?
#
loop_
_entity_poly.entity_id
_entity_poly.type
_entity_poly.pdbx_seq_one_letter_code
_entity_poly.pdbx_strand_id
1 'polypeptide(L)'
;MQLIVLGLNHKTAPVEIREKFNFSRSRIRHILRLLKESDDFSEAVLISTCNRTELYLVAQEPEDGMASLHKAVERIAGSAFKNEYFYTLTGVHCVRHLFLVASSLDSLIVGEGQILSQVKDAYHLARMAGTTATLFNTIFNQAISTGKKIRTRTQIAYRSVSVSSAAVDLAMKVVGDLSTADILVIGAGKMGELTARHLMDKGAPSIFVTNRSYEHARELANKFNGSVIRFDDFIDHVVNADIVITSTGATHYIIHRDRLALALEERQKANPLVLIDIAVPRDVDPEVTELNKVVLYNIDDLQNVVDTNRELRNQDAEAAKLLIEDDIDTLKERLRYLSLRPVMVQLHDKFDFLRERILTKTLKKMPELTEEQQHKIEIMSQRLMYKFLRDPMINMNKAAGTDEEEHVKTDISRFFMLNNKDEDEPDNEENYNYWNQEKPAGPLAE
;
A
#
# COMPACT_ATOMS: atom_id res chain seq x y z
N MET A 1 -6.16 20.05 3.41
CA MET A 1 -5.74 18.79 2.73
C MET A 1 -6.61 17.64 3.19
N GLN A 2 -7.16 16.86 2.27
CA GLN A 2 -8.02 15.71 2.58
C GLN A 2 -7.43 14.43 2.03
N LEU A 3 -7.29 13.40 2.88
CA LEU A 3 -6.92 12.05 2.48
C LEU A 3 -8.15 11.30 1.97
N ILE A 4 -8.07 10.73 0.78
CA ILE A 4 -9.19 10.06 0.11
C ILE A 4 -8.69 8.75 -0.50
N VAL A 5 -9.49 7.69 -0.42
CA VAL A 5 -9.37 6.50 -1.27
C VAL A 5 -10.63 6.30 -2.07
N LEU A 6 -10.49 6.11 -3.35
CA LEU A 6 -11.54 5.59 -4.24
C LEU A 6 -11.11 4.20 -4.70
N GLY A 7 -11.96 3.22 -4.48
CA GLY A 7 -11.61 1.85 -4.79
C GLY A 7 -12.79 0.97 -5.17
N LEU A 8 -12.49 -0.10 -5.85
CA LEU A 8 -13.36 -1.26 -6.03
C LEU A 8 -12.65 -2.52 -5.56
N ASN A 9 -13.40 -3.47 -5.05
CA ASN A 9 -12.84 -4.75 -4.63
C ASN A 9 -13.83 -5.91 -4.85
N HIS A 10 -13.45 -7.12 -4.45
CA HIS A 10 -14.25 -8.33 -4.59
C HIS A 10 -15.61 -8.27 -3.88
N LYS A 11 -15.83 -7.35 -2.93
CA LYS A 11 -17.12 -7.16 -2.22
C LYS A 11 -18.05 -6.23 -2.98
N THR A 12 -17.49 -5.29 -3.76
CA THR A 12 -18.25 -4.24 -4.43
C THR A 12 -18.44 -4.50 -5.93
N ALA A 13 -17.55 -5.29 -6.54
CA ALA A 13 -17.56 -5.52 -7.98
C ALA A 13 -17.28 -7.00 -8.34
N PRO A 14 -18.08 -7.59 -9.25
CA PRO A 14 -17.81 -8.92 -9.77
C PRO A 14 -16.54 -8.96 -10.62
N VAL A 15 -16.05 -10.18 -10.93
CA VAL A 15 -14.78 -10.37 -11.62
C VAL A 15 -14.72 -9.68 -12.99
N GLU A 16 -15.83 -9.66 -13.74
CA GLU A 16 -15.98 -9.03 -15.05
C GLU A 16 -15.73 -7.52 -15.03
N ILE A 17 -15.98 -6.89 -13.90
CA ILE A 17 -15.71 -5.46 -13.69
C ILE A 17 -14.29 -5.27 -13.19
N ARG A 18 -13.83 -6.11 -12.23
CA ARG A 18 -12.48 -5.99 -11.64
C ARG A 18 -11.38 -6.16 -12.69
N GLU A 19 -11.54 -7.08 -13.65
CA GLU A 19 -10.56 -7.31 -14.71
C GLU A 19 -10.33 -6.09 -15.61
N LYS A 20 -11.35 -5.21 -15.81
CA LYS A 20 -11.22 -3.96 -16.55
C LYS A 20 -10.36 -2.92 -15.85
N PHE A 21 -10.23 -3.04 -14.54
CA PHE A 21 -9.44 -2.16 -13.69
C PHE A 21 -8.13 -2.78 -13.21
N ASN A 22 -7.79 -3.98 -13.67
CA ASN A 22 -6.50 -4.59 -13.38
C ASN A 22 -5.42 -3.98 -14.27
N PHE A 23 -4.64 -3.06 -13.71
CA PHE A 23 -3.66 -2.26 -14.46
C PHE A 23 -2.26 -2.90 -14.40
N SER A 24 -1.63 -3.00 -15.56
CA SER A 24 -0.22 -3.36 -15.65
C SER A 24 0.69 -2.32 -14.99
N ARG A 25 1.90 -2.70 -14.59
CA ARG A 25 2.90 -1.77 -14.00
C ARG A 25 3.19 -0.55 -14.90
N SER A 26 3.19 -0.72 -16.21
CA SER A 26 3.37 0.38 -17.18
C SER A 26 2.20 1.35 -17.16
N ARG A 27 0.96 0.82 -17.10
CA ARG A 27 -0.26 1.62 -17.03
C ARG A 27 -0.36 2.37 -15.71
N ILE A 28 -0.02 1.74 -14.57
CA ILE A 28 0.04 2.39 -13.25
C ILE A 28 1.00 3.58 -13.30
N ARG A 29 2.20 3.43 -13.83
CA ARG A 29 3.17 4.54 -13.97
C ARG A 29 2.64 5.68 -14.82
N HIS A 30 1.94 5.37 -15.89
CA HIS A 30 1.32 6.39 -16.74
C HIS A 30 0.22 7.16 -15.98
N ILE A 31 -0.66 6.46 -15.26
CA ILE A 31 -1.71 7.07 -14.44
C ILE A 31 -1.11 7.98 -13.37
N LEU A 32 -0.10 7.52 -12.64
CA LEU A 32 0.56 8.31 -11.60
C LEU A 32 1.20 9.59 -12.18
N ARG A 33 1.77 9.56 -13.39
CA ARG A 33 2.28 10.76 -14.06
C ARG A 33 1.18 11.77 -14.36
N LEU A 34 0.06 11.29 -14.92
CA LEU A 34 -1.10 12.16 -15.19
C LEU A 34 -1.64 12.82 -13.93
N LEU A 35 -1.68 12.09 -12.80
CA LEU A 35 -2.10 12.65 -11.52
C LEU A 35 -1.09 13.66 -10.96
N LYS A 36 0.21 13.46 -11.20
CA LYS A 36 1.25 14.40 -10.78
C LYS A 36 1.20 15.72 -11.54
N GLU A 37 0.72 15.70 -12.78
CA GLU A 37 0.55 16.89 -13.62
C GLU A 37 -0.72 17.69 -13.26
N SER A 38 -1.59 17.15 -12.40
CA SER A 38 -2.80 17.83 -11.91
C SER A 38 -2.48 18.58 -10.62
N ASP A 39 -2.89 19.84 -10.55
CA ASP A 39 -2.76 20.66 -9.33
C ASP A 39 -3.76 20.26 -8.24
N ASP A 40 -4.74 19.39 -8.55
CA ASP A 40 -5.79 18.97 -7.60
C ASP A 40 -5.25 18.08 -6.47
N PHE A 41 -4.14 17.36 -6.72
CA PHE A 41 -3.62 16.33 -5.82
C PHE A 41 -2.14 16.55 -5.52
N SER A 42 -1.78 16.52 -4.24
CA SER A 42 -0.38 16.65 -3.81
C SER A 42 0.35 15.30 -3.74
N GLU A 43 -0.37 14.21 -3.42
CA GLU A 43 0.19 12.87 -3.33
C GLU A 43 -0.78 11.84 -3.92
N ALA A 44 -0.25 10.77 -4.55
CA ALA A 44 -1.04 9.69 -5.15
C ALA A 44 -0.33 8.34 -5.04
N VAL A 45 -1.10 7.28 -4.68
CA VAL A 45 -0.68 5.88 -4.75
C VAL A 45 -1.80 5.04 -5.34
N LEU A 46 -1.50 4.19 -6.31
CA LEU A 46 -2.46 3.29 -6.95
C LEU A 46 -2.09 1.83 -6.65
N ILE A 47 -2.95 1.16 -5.88
CA ILE A 47 -2.88 -0.28 -5.65
C ILE A 47 -3.77 -0.96 -6.69
N SER A 48 -3.22 -1.88 -7.47
CA SER A 48 -3.99 -2.68 -8.45
C SER A 48 -3.54 -4.13 -8.35
N THR A 49 -4.50 -5.01 -8.05
CA THR A 49 -4.32 -6.45 -7.87
C THR A 49 -5.48 -7.19 -8.54
N CYS A 50 -5.49 -8.52 -8.50
CA CYS A 50 -6.62 -9.31 -8.99
C CYS A 50 -7.94 -9.07 -8.22
N ASN A 51 -7.87 -8.63 -6.95
CA ASN A 51 -9.02 -8.55 -6.06
C ASN A 51 -9.42 -7.11 -5.71
N ARG A 52 -8.59 -6.10 -6.03
CA ARG A 52 -8.89 -4.68 -5.76
C ARG A 52 -8.11 -3.75 -6.66
N THR A 53 -8.72 -2.61 -6.92
CA THR A 53 -8.04 -1.45 -7.46
C THR A 53 -8.45 -0.25 -6.64
N GLU A 54 -7.47 0.39 -5.99
CA GLU A 54 -7.66 1.47 -5.04
C GLU A 54 -6.69 2.61 -5.35
N LEU A 55 -7.25 3.79 -5.57
CA LEU A 55 -6.50 5.03 -5.77
C LEU A 55 -6.55 5.85 -4.49
N TYR A 56 -5.42 5.98 -3.83
CA TYR A 56 -5.20 6.83 -2.66
C TYR A 56 -4.68 8.19 -3.10
N LEU A 57 -5.28 9.25 -2.62
CA LEU A 57 -4.96 10.62 -2.98
C LEU A 57 -4.94 11.55 -1.77
N VAL A 58 -4.15 12.61 -1.86
CA VAL A 58 -4.20 13.76 -0.96
C VAL A 58 -4.70 14.95 -1.78
N ALA A 59 -5.96 15.34 -1.59
CA ALA A 59 -6.55 16.51 -2.22
C ALA A 59 -6.13 17.79 -1.48
N GLN A 60 -5.89 18.85 -2.23
CA GLN A 60 -5.51 20.14 -1.66
C GLN A 60 -6.74 20.83 -1.05
N GLU A 61 -7.87 20.88 -1.80
CA GLU A 61 -9.14 21.45 -1.35
C GLU A 61 -10.16 20.33 -1.12
N PRO A 62 -10.85 20.30 0.05
CA PRO A 62 -11.78 19.21 0.39
C PRO A 62 -13.03 19.17 -0.50
N GLU A 63 -13.57 20.34 -0.89
CA GLU A 63 -14.85 20.44 -1.64
C GLU A 63 -14.70 20.02 -3.10
N ASP A 64 -13.56 20.32 -3.72
CA ASP A 64 -13.26 19.98 -5.12
C ASP A 64 -12.63 18.59 -5.27
N GLY A 65 -12.04 18.05 -4.21
CA GLY A 65 -11.28 16.79 -4.25
C GLY A 65 -12.09 15.58 -4.73
N MET A 66 -13.38 15.50 -4.37
CA MET A 66 -14.27 14.42 -4.81
C MET A 66 -14.67 14.55 -6.28
N ALA A 67 -14.96 15.77 -6.75
CA ALA A 67 -15.31 16.01 -8.15
C ALA A 67 -14.10 15.77 -9.06
N SER A 68 -12.94 16.24 -8.66
CA SER A 68 -11.67 16.03 -9.36
C SER A 68 -11.27 14.55 -9.39
N LEU A 69 -11.51 13.81 -8.29
CA LEU A 69 -11.30 12.38 -8.20
C LEU A 69 -12.17 11.62 -9.21
N HIS A 70 -13.48 11.89 -9.26
CA HIS A 70 -14.37 11.26 -10.23
C HIS A 70 -13.94 11.54 -11.67
N LYS A 71 -13.62 12.80 -12.00
CA LYS A 71 -13.09 13.16 -13.34
C LYS A 71 -11.79 12.44 -13.66
N ALA A 72 -10.86 12.32 -12.70
CA ALA A 72 -9.61 11.61 -12.89
C ALA A 72 -9.86 10.12 -13.19
N VAL A 73 -10.77 9.47 -12.43
CA VAL A 73 -11.10 8.06 -12.65
C VAL A 73 -11.87 7.84 -13.94
N GLU A 74 -12.80 8.70 -14.32
CA GLU A 74 -13.47 8.64 -15.63
C GLU A 74 -12.45 8.71 -16.79
N ARG A 75 -11.44 9.57 -16.69
CA ARG A 75 -10.38 9.65 -17.70
C ARG A 75 -9.52 8.37 -17.76
N ILE A 76 -9.33 7.69 -16.63
CA ILE A 76 -8.53 6.46 -16.53
C ILE A 76 -9.33 5.25 -17.03
N ALA A 77 -10.59 5.17 -16.64
CA ALA A 77 -11.48 4.02 -16.80
C ALA A 77 -12.40 4.12 -18.03
N GLY A 78 -12.64 5.33 -18.54
CA GLY A 78 -13.56 5.56 -19.64
C GLY A 78 -14.99 5.08 -19.34
N SER A 79 -15.65 4.46 -20.31
CA SER A 79 -17.02 3.94 -20.18
C SER A 79 -17.19 2.77 -19.19
N ALA A 80 -16.09 2.20 -18.69
CA ALA A 80 -16.13 1.13 -17.68
C ALA A 80 -16.43 1.67 -16.27
N PHE A 81 -16.30 2.97 -16.03
CA PHE A 81 -16.59 3.58 -14.74
C PHE A 81 -18.10 3.62 -14.49
N LYS A 82 -18.54 2.94 -13.43
CA LYS A 82 -19.88 3.00 -12.87
C LYS A 82 -19.78 3.19 -11.37
N ASN A 83 -20.34 4.26 -10.85
CA ASN A 83 -20.20 4.67 -9.46
C ASN A 83 -20.66 3.60 -8.45
N GLU A 84 -21.61 2.75 -8.84
CA GLU A 84 -22.17 1.67 -8.01
C GLU A 84 -21.15 0.62 -7.55
N TYR A 85 -20.03 0.43 -8.29
CA TYR A 85 -18.98 -0.53 -7.96
C TYR A 85 -17.88 0.05 -7.10
N PHE A 86 -17.88 1.37 -6.91
CA PHE A 86 -16.81 2.06 -6.21
C PHE A 86 -17.23 2.50 -4.82
N TYR A 87 -16.33 2.36 -3.87
CA TYR A 87 -16.45 2.97 -2.55
C TYR A 87 -15.46 4.11 -2.40
N THR A 88 -15.82 5.06 -1.55
CA THR A 88 -14.95 6.18 -1.18
C THR A 88 -14.85 6.26 0.32
N LEU A 89 -13.60 6.40 0.84
CA LEU A 89 -13.35 6.63 2.25
C LEU A 89 -12.42 7.83 2.39
N THR A 90 -12.63 8.63 3.44
CA THR A 90 -11.88 9.85 3.69
C THR A 90 -11.24 9.86 5.08
N GLY A 91 -10.20 10.67 5.25
CA GLY A 91 -9.56 10.91 6.54
C GLY A 91 -9.10 9.63 7.25
N VAL A 92 -9.49 9.49 8.53
CA VAL A 92 -9.11 8.33 9.34
C VAL A 92 -9.67 7.00 8.81
N HIS A 93 -10.83 7.03 8.15
CA HIS A 93 -11.41 5.83 7.54
C HIS A 93 -10.57 5.32 6.37
N CYS A 94 -9.98 6.23 5.58
CA CYS A 94 -9.03 5.90 4.52
C CYS A 94 -7.77 5.24 5.10
N VAL A 95 -7.22 5.79 6.18
CA VAL A 95 -6.05 5.22 6.87
C VAL A 95 -6.37 3.83 7.43
N ARG A 96 -7.48 3.70 8.16
CA ARG A 96 -7.91 2.40 8.73
C ARG A 96 -8.07 1.35 7.64
N HIS A 97 -8.67 1.72 6.52
CA HIS A 97 -8.83 0.82 5.37
C HIS A 97 -7.48 0.34 4.83
N LEU A 98 -6.52 1.25 4.61
CA LEU A 98 -5.17 0.87 4.17
C LEU A 98 -4.49 -0.12 5.14
N PHE A 99 -4.66 0.09 6.45
CA PHE A 99 -4.10 -0.80 7.47
C PHE A 99 -4.76 -2.19 7.44
N LEU A 100 -6.09 -2.25 7.27
CA LEU A 100 -6.82 -3.51 7.08
C LEU A 100 -6.35 -4.24 5.82
N VAL A 101 -6.16 -3.52 4.72
CA VAL A 101 -5.64 -4.06 3.46
C VAL A 101 -4.22 -4.60 3.62
N ALA A 102 -3.31 -3.78 4.17
CA ALA A 102 -1.90 -4.17 4.37
C ALA A 102 -1.75 -5.37 5.34
N SER A 103 -2.72 -5.53 6.26
CA SER A 103 -2.78 -6.62 7.23
C SER A 103 -3.52 -7.86 6.73
N SER A 104 -4.00 -7.85 5.49
CA SER A 104 -4.81 -8.93 4.88
C SER A 104 -6.15 -9.19 5.57
N LEU A 105 -6.68 -8.23 6.35
CA LEU A 105 -7.98 -8.33 7.02
C LEU A 105 -9.15 -7.97 6.12
N ASP A 106 -8.88 -7.17 5.07
CA ASP A 106 -9.85 -6.85 4.02
C ASP A 106 -9.50 -7.56 2.69
N SER A 107 -8.87 -8.71 2.73
CA SER A 107 -8.58 -9.54 1.56
C SER A 107 -9.69 -10.56 1.32
N LEU A 108 -9.78 -11.06 0.07
CA LEU A 108 -10.65 -12.16 -0.29
C LEU A 108 -10.45 -13.35 0.65
N ILE A 109 -9.19 -13.63 0.94
CA ILE A 109 -8.76 -14.60 1.96
C ILE A 109 -8.04 -13.83 3.06
N VAL A 110 -8.69 -13.80 4.23
CA VAL A 110 -8.13 -13.15 5.41
C VAL A 110 -6.82 -13.83 5.80
N GLY A 111 -5.74 -13.03 5.92
CA GLY A 111 -4.42 -13.54 6.27
C GLY A 111 -3.51 -13.88 5.09
N GLU A 112 -3.95 -13.73 3.83
CA GLU A 112 -3.13 -14.00 2.66
C GLU A 112 -1.89 -13.07 2.61
N GLY A 113 -0.72 -13.70 2.45
CA GLY A 113 0.56 -12.96 2.53
C GLY A 113 0.89 -12.07 1.34
N GLN A 114 0.20 -12.22 0.20
CA GLN A 114 0.55 -11.54 -1.05
C GLN A 114 0.21 -10.05 -1.01
N ILE A 115 -0.92 -9.66 -0.41
CA ILE A 115 -1.38 -8.27 -0.41
C ILE A 115 -0.38 -7.32 0.23
N LEU A 116 0.29 -7.71 1.31
CA LEU A 116 1.32 -6.87 1.92
C LEU A 116 2.47 -6.58 0.96
N SER A 117 2.87 -7.55 0.13
CA SER A 117 3.89 -7.35 -0.91
C SER A 117 3.36 -6.44 -2.02
N GLN A 118 2.09 -6.58 -2.41
CA GLN A 118 1.45 -5.75 -3.42
C GLN A 118 1.31 -4.29 -2.96
N VAL A 119 0.98 -4.05 -1.69
CA VAL A 119 0.98 -2.70 -1.09
C VAL A 119 2.38 -2.07 -1.12
N LYS A 120 3.42 -2.84 -0.77
CA LYS A 120 4.82 -2.38 -0.87
C LYS A 120 5.22 -2.02 -2.30
N ASP A 121 4.87 -2.88 -3.26
CA ASP A 121 5.19 -2.67 -4.67
C ASP A 121 4.48 -1.43 -5.23
N ALA A 122 3.20 -1.22 -4.90
CA ALA A 122 2.43 -0.05 -5.29
C ALA A 122 3.04 1.24 -4.71
N TYR A 123 3.36 1.24 -3.42
CA TYR A 123 4.03 2.36 -2.77
C TYR A 123 5.41 2.64 -3.39
N HIS A 124 6.20 1.60 -3.68
CA HIS A 124 7.49 1.76 -4.36
C HIS A 124 7.34 2.38 -5.75
N LEU A 125 6.36 1.93 -6.56
CA LEU A 125 6.07 2.50 -7.87
C LEU A 125 5.69 3.98 -7.77
N ALA A 126 4.88 4.37 -6.79
CA ALA A 126 4.48 5.75 -6.56
C ALA A 126 5.68 6.63 -6.14
N ARG A 127 6.57 6.13 -5.28
CA ARG A 127 7.84 6.81 -4.95
C ARG A 127 8.71 7.03 -6.17
N MET A 128 8.87 6.02 -7.02
CA MET A 128 9.64 6.14 -8.27
C MET A 128 9.01 7.10 -9.27
N ALA A 129 7.68 7.23 -9.26
CA ALA A 129 6.97 8.22 -10.05
C ALA A 129 7.05 9.65 -9.45
N GLY A 130 7.51 9.78 -8.21
CA GLY A 130 7.58 11.06 -7.49
C GLY A 130 6.19 11.61 -7.14
N THR A 131 5.23 10.72 -6.87
CA THR A 131 3.85 11.05 -6.47
C THR A 131 3.60 10.85 -4.98
N THR A 132 4.65 10.67 -4.19
CA THR A 132 4.56 10.59 -2.71
C THR A 132 5.46 11.62 -2.07
N ALA A 133 4.96 12.25 -1.01
CA ALA A 133 5.70 13.18 -0.16
C ALA A 133 5.62 12.72 1.32
N THR A 134 5.71 13.64 2.25
CA THR A 134 5.82 13.33 3.69
C THR A 134 4.61 12.54 4.22
N LEU A 135 3.39 12.88 3.80
CA LEU A 135 2.18 12.29 4.35
C LEU A 135 2.05 10.81 3.96
N PHE A 136 2.09 10.50 2.65
CA PHE A 136 2.00 9.11 2.20
C PHE A 136 3.23 8.29 2.58
N ASN A 137 4.43 8.89 2.59
CA ASN A 137 5.61 8.19 3.08
C ASN A 137 5.43 7.75 4.56
N THR A 138 4.81 8.59 5.39
CA THR A 138 4.54 8.25 6.79
C THR A 138 3.45 7.19 6.91
N ILE A 139 2.30 7.38 6.23
CA ILE A 139 1.14 6.48 6.32
C ILE A 139 1.47 5.08 5.77
N PHE A 140 2.04 4.99 4.55
CA PHE A 140 2.34 3.71 3.91
C PHE A 140 3.44 2.92 4.64
N ASN A 141 4.48 3.61 5.14
CA ASN A 141 5.50 2.93 5.95
C ASN A 141 4.92 2.37 7.25
N GLN A 142 4.03 3.12 7.92
CA GLN A 142 3.34 2.63 9.12
C GLN A 142 2.42 1.46 8.78
N ALA A 143 1.58 1.54 7.73
CA ALA A 143 0.70 0.47 7.30
C ALA A 143 1.47 -0.83 6.98
N ILE A 144 2.60 -0.72 6.30
CA ILE A 144 3.49 -1.85 6.00
C ILE A 144 4.09 -2.44 7.29
N SER A 145 4.48 -1.59 8.24
CA SER A 145 5.01 -2.02 9.54
C SER A 145 3.94 -2.77 10.34
N THR A 146 2.72 -2.21 10.40
CA THR A 146 1.57 -2.81 11.06
C THR A 146 1.20 -4.16 10.43
N GLY A 147 1.15 -4.25 9.10
CA GLY A 147 0.91 -5.52 8.41
C GLY A 147 1.94 -6.59 8.75
N LYS A 148 3.23 -6.24 8.89
CA LYS A 148 4.27 -7.16 9.37
C LYS A 148 4.06 -7.55 10.83
N LYS A 149 3.77 -6.58 11.73
CA LYS A 149 3.52 -6.78 13.16
C LYS A 149 2.35 -7.74 13.39
N ILE A 150 1.25 -7.57 12.67
CA ILE A 150 0.08 -8.44 12.76
C ILE A 150 0.42 -9.87 12.33
N ARG A 151 1.11 -10.05 11.22
CA ARG A 151 1.52 -11.37 10.72
C ARG A 151 2.42 -12.14 11.69
N THR A 152 3.22 -11.42 12.49
CA THR A 152 4.11 -12.05 13.48
C THR A 152 3.46 -12.25 14.83
N ARG A 153 2.48 -11.43 15.21
CA ARG A 153 1.84 -11.45 16.54
C ARG A 153 0.53 -12.22 16.57
N THR A 154 -0.09 -12.51 15.41
CA THR A 154 -1.31 -13.29 15.31
C THR A 154 -1.09 -14.53 14.45
N GLN A 155 -1.95 -15.54 14.62
CA GLN A 155 -1.92 -16.77 13.81
C GLN A 155 -2.61 -16.58 12.43
N ILE A 156 -3.03 -15.35 12.10
CA ILE A 156 -3.85 -15.06 10.91
C ILE A 156 -3.17 -15.48 9.59
N ALA A 157 -1.83 -15.37 9.54
CA ALA A 157 -1.05 -15.76 8.37
C ALA A 157 -0.89 -17.29 8.22
N TYR A 158 -0.95 -18.02 9.33
CA TYR A 158 -0.77 -19.48 9.34
C TYR A 158 -2.09 -20.23 9.14
N ARG A 159 -3.22 -19.61 9.47
CA ARG A 159 -4.57 -20.16 9.32
C ARG A 159 -5.26 -19.76 8.02
N SER A 160 -4.55 -19.04 7.14
CA SER A 160 -5.10 -18.70 5.83
C SER A 160 -5.16 -19.95 4.95
N VAL A 161 -6.38 -20.44 4.68
CA VAL A 161 -6.56 -21.33 3.55
C VAL A 161 -6.34 -20.48 2.30
N SER A 162 -5.30 -20.75 1.54
CA SER A 162 -4.98 -19.99 0.33
C SER A 162 -5.99 -20.34 -0.79
N VAL A 163 -6.18 -19.43 -1.76
CA VAL A 163 -6.92 -19.72 -3.01
C VAL A 163 -6.40 -21.00 -3.63
N SER A 164 -5.07 -21.17 -3.61
CA SER A 164 -4.41 -22.38 -4.13
C SER A 164 -4.81 -23.66 -3.37
N SER A 165 -4.98 -23.60 -2.04
CA SER A 165 -5.44 -24.74 -1.25
C SER A 165 -6.93 -25.02 -1.50
N ALA A 166 -7.77 -23.99 -1.55
CA ALA A 166 -9.19 -24.12 -1.87
C ALA A 166 -9.40 -24.71 -3.28
N ALA A 167 -8.58 -24.28 -4.25
CA ALA A 167 -8.58 -24.81 -5.60
C ALA A 167 -8.34 -26.33 -5.61
N VAL A 168 -7.35 -26.80 -4.86
CA VAL A 168 -7.03 -28.23 -4.75
C VAL A 168 -8.14 -28.99 -4.04
N ASP A 169 -8.71 -28.45 -2.95
CA ASP A 169 -9.81 -29.11 -2.23
C ASP A 169 -11.09 -29.23 -3.10
N LEU A 170 -11.36 -28.23 -3.98
CA LEU A 170 -12.46 -28.33 -4.95
C LEU A 170 -12.19 -29.37 -6.05
N ALA A 171 -10.95 -29.36 -6.58
CA ALA A 171 -10.59 -30.38 -7.57
C ALA A 171 -10.73 -31.79 -7.01
N MET A 172 -10.30 -32.04 -5.78
CA MET A 172 -10.45 -33.33 -5.11
C MET A 172 -11.90 -33.74 -4.90
N LYS A 173 -12.83 -32.80 -4.69
CA LYS A 173 -14.26 -33.14 -4.58
C LYS A 173 -14.84 -33.71 -5.87
N VAL A 174 -14.31 -33.35 -7.04
CA VAL A 174 -14.77 -33.77 -8.35
C VAL A 174 -14.00 -35.02 -8.81
N VAL A 175 -12.69 -35.00 -8.69
CA VAL A 175 -11.79 -36.04 -9.23
C VAL A 175 -11.60 -37.19 -8.23
N GLY A 176 -11.69 -36.90 -6.92
CA GLY A 176 -11.44 -37.90 -5.86
C GLY A 176 -9.96 -38.01 -5.54
N ASP A 177 -9.34 -39.12 -5.88
CA ASP A 177 -7.93 -39.40 -5.61
C ASP A 177 -7.02 -38.74 -6.64
N LEU A 178 -6.06 -37.93 -6.15
CA LEU A 178 -5.08 -37.27 -6.99
C LEU A 178 -3.92 -38.18 -7.39
N SER A 179 -3.75 -39.35 -6.79
CA SER A 179 -2.59 -40.25 -7.04
C SER A 179 -2.52 -40.77 -8.48
N THR A 180 -3.63 -40.69 -9.20
CA THR A 180 -3.72 -41.14 -10.61
C THR A 180 -4.14 -40.00 -11.56
N ALA A 181 -4.28 -38.77 -11.04
CA ALA A 181 -4.79 -37.67 -11.80
C ALA A 181 -3.70 -37.05 -12.69
N ASP A 182 -4.05 -36.77 -13.95
CA ASP A 182 -3.23 -35.98 -14.86
C ASP A 182 -3.53 -34.49 -14.64
N ILE A 183 -2.51 -33.72 -14.25
CA ILE A 183 -2.64 -32.32 -13.86
C ILE A 183 -1.85 -31.43 -14.82
N LEU A 184 -2.50 -30.42 -15.37
CA LEU A 184 -1.88 -29.42 -16.21
C LEU A 184 -1.92 -28.03 -15.51
N VAL A 185 -0.78 -27.39 -15.37
CA VAL A 185 -0.65 -26.01 -14.87
C VAL A 185 -0.28 -25.10 -16.02
N ILE A 186 -1.14 -24.14 -16.34
CA ILE A 186 -0.91 -23.13 -17.37
C ILE A 186 -0.56 -21.80 -16.69
N GLY A 187 0.68 -21.37 -16.83
CA GLY A 187 1.23 -20.22 -16.17
C GLY A 187 2.20 -20.59 -15.04
N ALA A 188 3.38 -19.99 -15.05
CA ALA A 188 4.45 -20.22 -14.07
C ALA A 188 4.56 -19.08 -13.06
N GLY A 189 3.45 -18.41 -12.79
CA GLY A 189 3.35 -17.36 -11.76
C GLY A 189 3.33 -17.93 -10.34
N LYS A 190 3.43 -17.04 -9.36
CA LYS A 190 3.48 -17.40 -7.93
C LYS A 190 2.24 -18.19 -7.47
N MET A 191 1.04 -17.88 -8.00
CA MET A 191 -0.18 -18.61 -7.67
C MET A 191 -0.17 -20.01 -8.26
N GLY A 192 0.24 -20.17 -9.52
CA GLY A 192 0.44 -21.47 -10.16
C GLY A 192 1.44 -22.34 -9.39
N GLU A 193 2.58 -21.78 -8.96
CA GLU A 193 3.56 -22.49 -8.14
C GLU A 193 2.99 -22.97 -6.79
N LEU A 194 2.24 -22.10 -6.09
CA LEU A 194 1.60 -22.47 -4.82
C LEU A 194 0.55 -23.57 -4.99
N THR A 195 -0.26 -23.48 -6.05
CA THR A 195 -1.28 -24.50 -6.35
C THR A 195 -0.63 -25.82 -6.71
N ALA A 196 0.41 -25.81 -7.54
CA ALA A 196 1.20 -26.98 -7.86
C ALA A 196 1.76 -27.65 -6.59
N ARG A 197 2.31 -26.86 -5.66
CA ARG A 197 2.84 -27.37 -4.38
C ARG A 197 1.75 -28.07 -3.57
N HIS A 198 0.57 -27.46 -3.44
CA HIS A 198 -0.54 -28.06 -2.70
C HIS A 198 -1.07 -29.35 -3.36
N LEU A 199 -1.06 -29.44 -4.70
CA LEU A 199 -1.40 -30.68 -5.41
C LEU A 199 -0.41 -31.81 -5.09
N MET A 200 0.89 -31.51 -5.12
CA MET A 200 1.94 -32.46 -4.77
C MET A 200 1.83 -32.90 -3.30
N ASP A 201 1.61 -31.97 -2.38
CA ASP A 201 1.39 -32.24 -0.96
C ASP A 201 0.17 -33.16 -0.70
N LYS A 202 -0.83 -33.14 -1.61
CA LYS A 202 -2.02 -33.98 -1.58
C LYS A 202 -1.89 -35.29 -2.36
N GLY A 203 -0.70 -35.60 -2.84
CA GLY A 203 -0.36 -36.90 -3.44
C GLY A 203 -0.43 -36.96 -4.96
N ALA A 204 -0.49 -35.83 -5.65
CA ALA A 204 -0.36 -35.82 -7.11
C ALA A 204 0.98 -36.46 -7.55
N PRO A 205 1.02 -37.35 -8.57
CA PRO A 205 2.25 -38.06 -8.93
C PRO A 205 3.25 -37.18 -9.68
N SER A 206 2.72 -36.29 -10.52
CA SER A 206 3.50 -35.31 -11.28
C SER A 206 2.56 -34.25 -11.85
N ILE A 207 3.14 -33.18 -12.37
CA ILE A 207 2.41 -32.11 -13.05
C ILE A 207 3.01 -31.85 -14.42
N PHE A 208 2.14 -31.50 -15.37
CA PHE A 208 2.55 -30.89 -16.62
C PHE A 208 2.50 -29.37 -16.45
N VAL A 209 3.51 -28.66 -16.95
CA VAL A 209 3.57 -27.20 -16.86
C VAL A 209 3.75 -26.61 -18.24
N THR A 210 2.96 -25.60 -18.55
CA THR A 210 3.14 -24.78 -19.74
C THR A 210 3.12 -23.29 -19.40
N ASN A 211 3.90 -22.53 -20.13
CA ASN A 211 3.94 -21.06 -20.02
C ASN A 211 4.45 -20.48 -21.34
N ARG A 212 4.08 -19.24 -21.65
CA ARG A 212 4.59 -18.52 -22.82
C ARG A 212 6.13 -18.45 -22.81
N SER A 213 6.76 -18.24 -21.64
CA SER A 213 8.21 -18.40 -21.46
C SER A 213 8.51 -19.87 -21.09
N TYR A 214 9.17 -20.57 -22.00
CA TYR A 214 9.56 -21.96 -21.79
C TYR A 214 10.51 -22.15 -20.59
N GLU A 215 11.43 -21.19 -20.38
CA GLU A 215 12.33 -21.22 -19.22
C GLU A 215 11.58 -21.22 -17.90
N HIS A 216 10.61 -20.32 -17.73
CA HIS A 216 9.80 -20.25 -16.51
C HIS A 216 8.98 -21.53 -16.30
N ALA A 217 8.43 -22.11 -17.37
CA ALA A 217 7.74 -23.40 -17.27
C ALA A 217 8.72 -24.51 -16.82
N ARG A 218 9.92 -24.53 -17.36
CA ARG A 218 10.97 -25.50 -17.02
C ARG A 218 11.43 -25.36 -15.56
N GLU A 219 11.64 -24.15 -15.08
CA GLU A 219 12.00 -23.90 -13.68
C GLU A 219 10.93 -24.42 -12.73
N LEU A 220 9.65 -24.17 -13.05
CA LEU A 220 8.52 -24.64 -12.24
C LEU A 220 8.40 -26.16 -12.30
N ALA A 221 8.43 -26.77 -13.48
CA ALA A 221 8.35 -28.22 -13.65
C ALA A 221 9.47 -28.94 -12.87
N ASN A 222 10.71 -28.44 -12.95
CA ASN A 222 11.85 -29.02 -12.22
C ASN A 222 11.67 -29.02 -10.69
N LYS A 223 10.98 -28.01 -10.13
CA LYS A 223 10.70 -27.96 -8.67
C LYS A 223 9.79 -29.09 -8.20
N PHE A 224 8.98 -29.65 -9.10
CA PHE A 224 7.93 -30.63 -8.77
C PHE A 224 8.06 -31.95 -9.52
N ASN A 225 9.26 -32.26 -10.04
CA ASN A 225 9.51 -33.45 -10.86
C ASN A 225 8.50 -33.62 -12.00
N GLY A 226 8.00 -32.48 -12.53
CA GLY A 226 7.02 -32.43 -13.59
C GLY A 226 7.64 -32.35 -14.97
N SER A 227 6.78 -32.36 -15.99
CA SER A 227 7.16 -32.24 -17.40
C SER A 227 6.70 -30.92 -17.99
N VAL A 228 7.49 -30.38 -18.93
CA VAL A 228 7.18 -29.13 -19.62
C VAL A 228 6.46 -29.44 -20.93
N ILE A 229 5.39 -28.69 -21.20
CA ILE A 229 4.66 -28.70 -22.46
C ILE A 229 4.90 -27.37 -23.17
N ARG A 230 5.03 -27.41 -24.50
CA ARG A 230 5.09 -26.19 -25.29
C ARG A 230 3.76 -25.45 -25.23
N PHE A 231 3.83 -24.12 -25.16
CA PHE A 231 2.61 -23.32 -25.03
C PHE A 231 1.65 -23.45 -26.24
N ASP A 232 2.18 -23.72 -27.42
CA ASP A 232 1.37 -23.88 -28.63
C ASP A 232 0.59 -25.20 -28.65
N ASP A 233 1.05 -26.22 -27.92
CA ASP A 233 0.53 -27.59 -27.92
C ASP A 233 -0.35 -27.89 -26.67
N PHE A 234 -0.57 -26.90 -25.79
CA PHE A 234 -1.21 -27.17 -24.49
C PHE A 234 -2.66 -27.68 -24.61
N ILE A 235 -3.39 -27.29 -25.66
CA ILE A 235 -4.80 -27.69 -25.82
C ILE A 235 -4.96 -29.20 -25.97
N ASP A 236 -4.02 -29.87 -26.62
CA ASP A 236 -4.01 -31.33 -26.80
C ASP A 236 -3.78 -32.05 -25.45
N HIS A 237 -3.08 -31.36 -24.53
CA HIS A 237 -2.86 -31.86 -23.18
C HIS A 237 -4.04 -31.55 -22.24
N VAL A 238 -4.78 -30.45 -22.47
CA VAL A 238 -6.03 -30.12 -21.72
C VAL A 238 -7.03 -31.28 -21.84
N VAL A 239 -7.17 -31.85 -23.03
CA VAL A 239 -8.13 -32.98 -23.28
C VAL A 239 -7.80 -34.18 -22.44
N ASN A 240 -6.54 -34.46 -22.22
CA ASN A 240 -6.07 -35.64 -21.49
C ASN A 240 -5.92 -35.38 -19.98
N ALA A 241 -5.98 -34.12 -19.53
CA ALA A 241 -5.92 -33.78 -18.13
C ALA A 241 -7.20 -34.06 -17.37
N ASP A 242 -7.12 -34.38 -16.10
CA ASP A 242 -8.23 -34.41 -15.14
C ASP A 242 -8.46 -33.05 -14.52
N ILE A 243 -7.37 -32.34 -14.25
CA ILE A 243 -7.40 -31.02 -13.65
C ILE A 243 -6.49 -30.07 -14.46
N VAL A 244 -7.03 -28.92 -14.83
CA VAL A 244 -6.27 -27.84 -15.46
C VAL A 244 -6.36 -26.60 -14.58
N ILE A 245 -5.21 -26.04 -14.21
CA ILE A 245 -5.11 -24.81 -13.44
C ILE A 245 -4.53 -23.73 -14.32
N THR A 246 -5.24 -22.61 -14.43
CA THR A 246 -4.77 -21.44 -15.19
C THR A 246 -4.42 -20.30 -14.25
N SER A 247 -3.24 -19.73 -14.45
CA SER A 247 -2.67 -18.65 -13.61
C SER A 247 -1.73 -17.79 -14.45
N THR A 248 -2.20 -17.23 -15.57
CA THR A 248 -1.36 -16.42 -16.45
C THR A 248 -1.62 -14.92 -16.24
N GLY A 249 -0.80 -14.09 -16.86
CA GLY A 249 -1.01 -12.65 -16.96
C GLY A 249 -1.56 -12.24 -18.33
N ALA A 250 -2.25 -13.13 -19.03
CA ALA A 250 -2.87 -12.82 -20.31
C ALA A 250 -4.01 -11.80 -20.14
N THR A 251 -4.21 -10.96 -21.14
CA THR A 251 -5.28 -9.96 -21.15
C THR A 251 -6.52 -10.42 -21.90
N HIS A 252 -6.54 -11.69 -22.33
CA HIS A 252 -7.61 -12.34 -23.09
C HIS A 252 -7.65 -13.83 -22.73
N TYR A 253 -8.76 -14.46 -23.02
CA TYR A 253 -8.91 -15.90 -22.78
C TYR A 253 -7.86 -16.68 -23.57
N ILE A 254 -7.25 -17.68 -22.93
CA ILE A 254 -6.32 -18.62 -23.55
C ILE A 254 -7.02 -19.97 -23.84
N ILE A 255 -8.06 -20.30 -23.05
CA ILE A 255 -8.95 -21.44 -23.30
C ILE A 255 -10.30 -20.90 -23.77
N HIS A 256 -10.54 -21.02 -25.07
CA HIS A 256 -11.80 -20.62 -25.70
C HIS A 256 -12.76 -21.78 -25.80
N ARG A 257 -14.08 -21.51 -25.64
CA ARG A 257 -15.15 -22.48 -25.70
C ARG A 257 -15.09 -23.37 -26.97
N ASP A 258 -14.99 -22.75 -28.13
CA ASP A 258 -15.05 -23.48 -29.41
C ASP A 258 -13.83 -24.39 -29.63
N ARG A 259 -12.64 -23.94 -29.28
CA ARG A 259 -11.44 -24.79 -29.36
C ARG A 259 -11.48 -25.94 -28.38
N LEU A 260 -11.98 -25.69 -27.14
CA LEU A 260 -12.14 -26.72 -26.13
C LEU A 260 -13.21 -27.73 -26.56
N ALA A 261 -14.32 -27.30 -27.15
CA ALA A 261 -15.38 -28.17 -27.61
C ALA A 261 -14.87 -29.19 -28.64
N LEU A 262 -14.09 -28.70 -29.65
CA LEU A 262 -13.47 -29.56 -30.66
C LEU A 262 -12.48 -30.56 -30.03
N ALA A 263 -11.67 -30.09 -29.13
CA ALA A 263 -10.68 -30.92 -28.45
C ALA A 263 -11.35 -32.02 -27.59
N LEU A 264 -12.46 -31.71 -26.94
CA LEU A 264 -13.20 -32.66 -26.10
C LEU A 264 -13.85 -33.81 -26.88
N GLU A 265 -14.02 -33.69 -28.19
CA GLU A 265 -14.50 -34.82 -29.04
C GLU A 265 -13.50 -35.98 -29.01
N GLU A 266 -12.22 -35.72 -28.82
CA GLU A 266 -11.16 -36.73 -28.72
C GLU A 266 -10.94 -37.26 -27.29
N ARG A 267 -11.63 -36.68 -26.27
CA ARG A 267 -11.46 -37.04 -24.85
C ARG A 267 -12.05 -38.40 -24.56
N GLN A 268 -11.19 -39.33 -24.14
CA GLN A 268 -11.62 -40.71 -23.78
C GLN A 268 -11.85 -40.91 -22.29
N LYS A 269 -11.51 -39.94 -21.45
CA LYS A 269 -11.72 -40.04 -20.00
C LYS A 269 -13.21 -39.94 -19.63
N ALA A 270 -13.61 -40.77 -18.69
CA ALA A 270 -15.02 -40.81 -18.19
C ALA A 270 -15.30 -39.64 -17.25
N ASN A 271 -14.31 -39.24 -16.46
CA ASN A 271 -14.43 -38.15 -15.48
C ASN A 271 -14.54 -36.78 -16.17
N PRO A 272 -15.25 -35.82 -15.56
CA PRO A 272 -15.27 -34.44 -16.04
C PRO A 272 -13.87 -33.82 -16.04
N LEU A 273 -13.61 -32.92 -16.98
CA LEU A 273 -12.47 -32.04 -16.96
C LEU A 273 -12.72 -30.90 -15.96
N VAL A 274 -11.85 -30.76 -14.96
CA VAL A 274 -11.92 -29.67 -13.99
C VAL A 274 -11.02 -28.57 -14.43
N LEU A 275 -11.58 -27.41 -14.72
CA LEU A 275 -10.85 -26.16 -15.00
C LEU A 275 -10.89 -25.27 -13.78
N ILE A 276 -9.74 -24.80 -13.31
CA ILE A 276 -9.61 -23.90 -12.18
C ILE A 276 -8.89 -22.64 -12.67
N ASP A 277 -9.66 -21.59 -12.87
CA ASP A 277 -9.15 -20.30 -13.34
C ASP A 277 -8.90 -19.37 -12.15
N ILE A 278 -7.61 -19.24 -11.78
CA ILE A 278 -7.18 -18.32 -10.74
C ILE A 278 -6.52 -17.05 -11.30
N ALA A 279 -6.63 -16.84 -12.63
CA ALA A 279 -6.11 -15.67 -13.30
C ALA A 279 -7.08 -14.49 -13.25
N VAL A 280 -6.54 -13.28 -13.20
CA VAL A 280 -7.29 -12.03 -13.41
C VAL A 280 -6.40 -11.10 -14.25
N PRO A 281 -6.80 -10.75 -15.46
CA PRO A 281 -8.03 -11.20 -16.18
C PRO A 281 -8.11 -12.70 -16.33
N ARG A 282 -9.35 -13.20 -16.58
CA ARG A 282 -9.63 -14.64 -16.75
C ARG A 282 -8.88 -15.21 -17.92
N ASP A 283 -8.34 -16.41 -17.71
CA ASP A 283 -7.69 -17.21 -18.75
C ASP A 283 -8.68 -18.10 -19.50
N VAL A 284 -9.82 -18.43 -18.89
CA VAL A 284 -10.83 -19.35 -19.42
C VAL A 284 -12.10 -18.61 -19.78
N ASP A 285 -12.63 -18.89 -20.97
CA ASP A 285 -13.92 -18.40 -21.42
C ASP A 285 -15.04 -18.99 -20.57
N PRO A 286 -15.90 -18.18 -19.93
CA PRO A 286 -17.00 -18.67 -19.08
C PRO A 286 -17.98 -19.60 -19.82
N GLU A 287 -18.16 -19.43 -21.12
CA GLU A 287 -19.06 -20.26 -21.92
C GLU A 287 -18.62 -21.71 -21.99
N VAL A 288 -17.41 -22.09 -21.54
CA VAL A 288 -17.00 -23.49 -21.41
C VAL A 288 -17.89 -24.29 -20.45
N THR A 289 -18.60 -23.62 -19.53
CA THR A 289 -19.57 -24.25 -18.62
C THR A 289 -20.78 -24.87 -19.33
N GLU A 290 -21.04 -24.47 -20.56
CA GLU A 290 -22.10 -25.08 -21.41
C GLU A 290 -21.66 -26.40 -22.00
N LEU A 291 -20.37 -26.74 -21.97
CA LEU A 291 -19.86 -27.97 -22.52
C LEU A 291 -20.12 -29.16 -21.56
N ASN A 292 -20.56 -30.26 -22.11
CA ASN A 292 -20.73 -31.48 -21.33
C ASN A 292 -19.39 -31.97 -20.77
N LYS A 293 -19.39 -32.45 -19.52
CA LYS A 293 -18.21 -32.97 -18.82
C LYS A 293 -17.09 -31.92 -18.57
N VAL A 294 -17.43 -30.65 -18.50
CA VAL A 294 -16.54 -29.59 -18.05
C VAL A 294 -17.08 -28.96 -16.77
N VAL A 295 -16.22 -28.82 -15.78
CA VAL A 295 -16.51 -28.10 -14.54
C VAL A 295 -15.49 -26.93 -14.44
N LEU A 296 -15.99 -25.70 -14.43
CA LEU A 296 -15.18 -24.51 -14.28
C LEU A 296 -15.37 -23.93 -12.89
N TYR A 297 -14.26 -23.68 -12.20
CA TYR A 297 -14.21 -22.87 -10.99
C TYR A 297 -13.34 -21.65 -11.25
N ASN A 298 -13.87 -20.48 -10.98
CA ASN A 298 -13.15 -19.23 -11.03
C ASN A 298 -12.72 -18.78 -9.63
N ILE A 299 -11.98 -17.66 -9.53
CA ILE A 299 -11.45 -17.15 -8.26
C ILE A 299 -12.56 -16.83 -7.24
N ASP A 300 -13.75 -16.43 -7.67
CA ASP A 300 -14.87 -16.10 -6.78
C ASP A 300 -15.55 -17.39 -6.22
N ASP A 301 -15.58 -18.48 -7.00
CA ASP A 301 -16.10 -19.78 -6.55
C ASP A 301 -15.22 -20.37 -5.44
N LEU A 302 -13.92 -20.11 -5.48
CA LEU A 302 -12.97 -20.56 -4.46
C LEU A 302 -13.22 -19.89 -3.10
N GLN A 303 -13.78 -18.69 -3.08
CA GLN A 303 -14.11 -17.96 -1.87
C GLN A 303 -15.17 -18.69 -1.01
N ASN A 304 -16.18 -19.26 -1.63
CA ASN A 304 -17.27 -19.93 -0.93
C ASN A 304 -16.80 -21.17 -0.14
N VAL A 305 -15.71 -21.79 -0.58
CA VAL A 305 -15.13 -22.97 0.11
C VAL A 305 -14.30 -22.58 1.33
N VAL A 306 -13.76 -21.36 1.35
CA VAL A 306 -12.89 -20.85 2.42
C VAL A 306 -13.67 -20.49 3.69
N ASP A 307 -14.98 -20.28 3.59
CA ASP A 307 -15.81 -19.76 4.69
C ASP A 307 -16.11 -20.76 5.83
N THR A 308 -15.80 -22.03 5.68
CA THR A 308 -16.12 -23.05 6.70
C THR A 308 -15.22 -23.08 7.95
N ASN A 309 -14.09 -22.34 7.97
CA ASN A 309 -13.20 -22.22 9.14
C ASN A 309 -13.28 -20.85 9.83
N ARG A 310 -14.45 -20.25 9.85
CA ARG A 310 -14.70 -18.84 10.16
C ARG A 310 -14.47 -18.45 11.63
N GLU A 311 -14.79 -19.32 12.60
CA GLU A 311 -14.79 -18.93 14.02
C GLU A 311 -13.39 -18.68 14.60
N LEU A 312 -12.42 -19.52 14.28
CA LEU A 312 -11.04 -19.36 14.76
C LEU A 312 -10.33 -18.16 14.13
N ARG A 313 -10.68 -17.84 12.86
CA ARG A 313 -10.17 -16.65 12.17
C ARG A 313 -10.77 -15.36 12.73
N ASN A 314 -12.02 -15.39 13.19
CA ASN A 314 -12.64 -14.20 13.79
C ASN A 314 -11.91 -13.74 15.05
N GLN A 315 -11.44 -14.66 15.90
CA GLN A 315 -10.65 -14.31 17.08
C GLN A 315 -9.31 -13.65 16.73
N ASP A 316 -8.57 -14.22 15.77
CA ASP A 316 -7.32 -13.64 15.28
C ASP A 316 -7.54 -12.30 14.59
N ALA A 317 -8.65 -12.14 13.86
CA ALA A 317 -9.03 -10.90 13.20
C ALA A 317 -9.38 -9.79 14.20
N GLU A 318 -10.10 -10.10 15.29
CA GLU A 318 -10.40 -9.12 16.34
C GLU A 318 -9.12 -8.69 17.07
N ALA A 319 -8.22 -9.61 17.41
CA ALA A 319 -6.92 -9.26 17.99
C ALA A 319 -6.10 -8.36 17.06
N ALA A 320 -6.13 -8.65 15.75
CA ALA A 320 -5.46 -7.84 14.75
C ALA A 320 -6.07 -6.42 14.61
N LYS A 321 -7.39 -6.28 14.71
CA LYS A 321 -8.07 -4.98 14.68
C LYS A 321 -7.66 -4.09 15.85
N LEU A 322 -7.53 -4.65 17.05
CA LEU A 322 -7.04 -3.89 18.22
C LEU A 322 -5.63 -3.35 18.00
N LEU A 323 -4.74 -4.17 17.42
CA LEU A 323 -3.38 -3.73 17.07
C LEU A 323 -3.39 -2.63 15.99
N ILE A 324 -4.35 -2.65 15.07
CA ILE A 324 -4.52 -1.59 14.06
C ILE A 324 -4.94 -0.28 14.71
N GLU A 325 -5.91 -0.28 15.63
CA GLU A 325 -6.36 0.96 16.28
C GLU A 325 -5.22 1.59 17.09
N ASP A 326 -4.43 0.81 17.83
CA ASP A 326 -3.24 1.27 18.54
C ASP A 326 -2.21 1.92 17.61
N ASP A 327 -1.93 1.28 16.48
CA ASP A 327 -0.99 1.81 15.47
C ASP A 327 -1.56 3.04 14.73
N ILE A 328 -2.89 3.16 14.58
CA ILE A 328 -3.56 4.37 14.04
C ILE A 328 -3.40 5.54 15.01
N ASP A 329 -3.57 5.31 16.31
CA ASP A 329 -3.40 6.37 17.31
C ASP A 329 -1.93 6.84 17.36
N THR A 330 -0.98 5.91 17.31
CA THR A 330 0.46 6.25 17.16
C THR A 330 0.71 7.06 15.88
N LEU A 331 0.07 6.70 14.76
CA LEU A 331 0.19 7.44 13.50
C LEU A 331 -0.38 8.86 13.62
N LYS A 332 -1.56 9.03 14.26
CA LYS A 332 -2.16 10.35 14.48
C LYS A 332 -1.20 11.27 15.26
N GLU A 333 -0.59 10.78 16.32
CA GLU A 333 0.41 11.55 17.08
C GLU A 333 1.59 11.96 16.21
N ARG A 334 2.09 11.03 15.39
CA ARG A 334 3.19 11.32 14.46
C ARG A 334 2.80 12.34 13.38
N LEU A 335 1.59 12.26 12.84
CA LEU A 335 1.10 13.21 11.83
C LEU A 335 0.88 14.61 12.44
N ARG A 336 0.39 14.69 13.70
CA ARG A 336 0.30 15.94 14.44
C ARG A 336 1.67 16.64 14.53
N TYR A 337 2.69 15.90 14.96
CA TYR A 337 4.05 16.45 15.01
C TYR A 337 4.54 16.96 13.65
N LEU A 338 4.21 16.25 12.55
CA LEU A 338 4.66 16.63 11.21
C LEU A 338 3.98 17.90 10.68
N SER A 339 2.78 18.23 11.11
CA SER A 339 2.05 19.43 10.66
C SER A 339 2.71 20.73 11.15
N LEU A 340 3.28 20.71 12.36
CA LEU A 340 3.97 21.85 12.97
C LEU A 340 5.47 21.88 12.70
N ARG A 341 6.04 20.78 12.24
CA ARG A 341 7.47 20.65 11.99
C ARG A 341 8.06 21.78 11.10
N PRO A 342 7.42 22.22 9.99
CA PRO A 342 7.97 23.30 9.19
C PRO A 342 8.19 24.60 9.97
N VAL A 343 7.22 24.98 10.81
CA VAL A 343 7.32 26.18 11.65
C VAL A 343 8.39 26.00 12.72
N MET A 344 8.46 24.81 13.33
CA MET A 344 9.52 24.47 14.31
C MET A 344 10.92 24.57 13.70
N VAL A 345 11.11 24.06 12.48
CA VAL A 345 12.39 24.13 11.77
C VAL A 345 12.74 25.59 11.45
N GLN A 346 11.80 26.35 10.88
CA GLN A 346 12.04 27.77 10.59
C GLN A 346 12.40 28.58 11.85
N LEU A 347 11.72 28.31 12.96
CA LEU A 347 12.02 28.96 14.25
C LEU A 347 13.44 28.59 14.73
N HIS A 348 13.78 27.31 14.70
CA HIS A 348 15.11 26.84 15.08
C HIS A 348 16.19 27.45 14.20
N ASP A 349 16.05 27.41 12.89
CA ASP A 349 17.06 27.88 11.93
C ASP A 349 17.27 29.37 12.06
N LYS A 350 16.21 30.16 12.29
CA LYS A 350 16.33 31.60 12.55
C LYS A 350 17.15 31.88 13.80
N PHE A 351 16.87 31.20 14.90
CA PHE A 351 17.62 31.42 16.15
C PHE A 351 19.06 30.90 16.06
N ASP A 352 19.30 29.79 15.36
CA ASP A 352 20.66 29.28 15.16
C ASP A 352 21.49 30.22 14.28
N PHE A 353 20.92 30.79 13.23
CA PHE A 353 21.54 31.79 12.41
C PHE A 353 21.92 33.04 13.23
N LEU A 354 21.01 33.55 14.07
CA LEU A 354 21.31 34.69 14.96
C LEU A 354 22.41 34.34 15.96
N ARG A 355 22.36 33.15 16.56
CA ARG A 355 23.39 32.66 17.48
C ARG A 355 24.75 32.60 16.83
N GLU A 356 24.86 32.00 15.64
CA GLU A 356 26.15 31.90 14.92
C GLU A 356 26.70 33.26 14.52
N ARG A 357 25.86 34.19 14.07
CA ARG A 357 26.24 35.55 13.73
C ARG A 357 26.80 36.27 14.94
N ILE A 358 26.12 36.23 16.10
CA ILE A 358 26.58 36.87 17.34
C ILE A 358 27.85 36.20 17.84
N LEU A 359 27.92 34.88 17.88
CA LEU A 359 29.08 34.11 18.32
C LEU A 359 30.31 34.46 17.48
N THR A 360 30.20 34.45 16.15
CA THR A 360 31.28 34.77 15.24
C THR A 360 31.82 36.22 15.47
N LYS A 361 30.93 37.21 15.65
CA LYS A 361 31.30 38.58 15.95
C LYS A 361 32.03 38.71 17.32
N THR A 362 31.52 37.98 18.33
CA THR A 362 32.07 38.00 19.67
C THR A 362 33.46 37.38 19.71
N LEU A 363 33.65 36.22 19.10
CA LEU A 363 34.97 35.55 19.05
C LEU A 363 36.01 36.35 18.28
N LYS A 364 35.62 37.09 17.21
CA LYS A 364 36.53 38.02 16.51
C LYS A 364 37.00 39.15 17.39
N LYS A 365 36.21 39.62 18.37
CA LYS A 365 36.58 40.66 19.33
C LYS A 365 37.46 40.16 20.50
N MET A 366 37.62 38.82 20.62
CA MET A 366 38.37 38.16 21.71
C MET A 366 39.44 37.19 21.15
N PRO A 367 40.44 37.68 20.44
CA PRO A 367 41.44 36.83 19.79
C PRO A 367 42.39 36.11 20.78
N GLU A 368 42.38 36.49 22.05
CA GLU A 368 43.15 35.89 23.14
C GLU A 368 42.57 34.60 23.66
N LEU A 369 41.34 34.22 23.27
CA LEU A 369 40.71 32.97 23.74
C LEU A 369 41.34 31.76 23.09
N THR A 370 41.64 30.74 23.90
CA THR A 370 42.08 29.43 23.42
C THR A 370 40.94 28.69 22.72
N GLU A 371 41.26 27.75 21.85
CA GLU A 371 40.26 26.93 21.16
C GLU A 371 39.30 26.24 22.14
N GLU A 372 39.78 25.76 23.28
CA GLU A 372 38.95 25.15 24.33
C GLU A 372 37.97 26.16 24.94
N GLN A 373 38.39 27.39 25.16
CA GLN A 373 37.52 28.46 25.68
C GLN A 373 36.47 28.86 24.64
N GLN A 374 36.85 28.99 23.36
CA GLN A 374 35.92 29.27 22.27
C GLN A 374 34.86 28.18 22.17
N HIS A 375 35.27 26.92 22.23
CA HIS A 375 34.32 25.77 22.19
C HIS A 375 33.38 25.77 23.41
N LYS A 376 33.85 26.12 24.61
CA LYS A 376 32.97 26.27 25.79
C LYS A 376 31.93 27.37 25.62
N ILE A 377 32.28 28.50 24.99
CA ILE A 377 31.35 29.58 24.69
C ILE A 377 30.30 29.11 23.63
N GLU A 378 30.76 28.42 22.60
CA GLU A 378 29.90 27.85 21.59
C GLU A 378 28.84 26.89 22.22
N ILE A 379 29.27 25.93 23.03
CA ILE A 379 28.37 25.00 23.74
C ILE A 379 27.38 25.76 24.65
N MET A 380 27.88 26.79 25.35
CA MET A 380 27.02 27.61 26.21
C MET A 380 25.94 28.33 25.39
N SER A 381 26.30 28.92 24.25
CA SER A 381 25.35 29.61 23.37
C SER A 381 24.29 28.66 22.79
N GLN A 382 24.67 27.43 22.37
CA GLN A 382 23.78 26.41 21.92
C GLN A 382 22.80 25.97 23.03
N ARG A 383 23.28 25.75 24.24
CA ARG A 383 22.46 25.40 25.40
C ARG A 383 21.45 26.48 25.77
N LEU A 384 21.85 27.74 25.69
CA LEU A 384 20.95 28.88 25.95
C LEU A 384 19.82 28.90 24.90
N MET A 385 20.17 28.86 23.62
CA MET A 385 19.21 28.82 22.52
C MET A 385 18.20 27.63 22.71
N TYR A 386 18.72 26.44 22.99
CA TYR A 386 17.88 25.27 23.25
C TYR A 386 16.91 25.49 24.41
N LYS A 387 17.37 26.08 25.51
CA LYS A 387 16.52 26.37 26.66
C LYS A 387 15.42 27.38 26.35
N PHE A 388 15.71 28.43 25.58
CA PHE A 388 14.72 29.41 25.17
C PHE A 388 13.68 28.84 24.19
N LEU A 389 14.08 27.98 23.28
CA LEU A 389 13.19 27.40 22.31
C LEU A 389 12.37 26.21 22.87
N ARG A 390 12.79 25.61 23.96
CA ARG A 390 12.16 24.43 24.54
C ARG A 390 10.66 24.60 24.79
N ASP A 391 10.26 25.67 25.49
CA ASP A 391 8.88 25.88 25.90
C ASP A 391 7.96 26.24 24.71
N PRO A 392 8.37 27.11 23.76
CA PRO A 392 7.67 27.26 22.49
C PRO A 392 7.48 25.95 21.72
N MET A 393 8.54 25.12 21.61
CA MET A 393 8.46 23.82 20.93
C MET A 393 7.50 22.84 21.62
N ILE A 394 7.49 22.80 22.96
CA ILE A 394 6.56 21.96 23.73
C ILE A 394 5.11 22.43 23.51
N ASN A 395 4.86 23.74 23.53
CA ASN A 395 3.51 24.27 23.35
C ASN A 395 3.01 24.07 21.91
N MET A 396 3.85 24.23 20.90
CA MET A 396 3.53 23.86 19.53
C MET A 396 3.14 22.37 19.43
N ASN A 397 3.93 21.48 20.04
CA ASN A 397 3.61 20.04 20.05
C ASN A 397 2.28 19.73 20.74
N LYS A 398 1.90 20.45 21.79
CA LYS A 398 0.62 20.28 22.46
C LYS A 398 -0.57 20.75 21.63
N ALA A 399 -0.39 21.85 20.88
CA ALA A 399 -1.41 22.39 19.99
C ALA A 399 -1.60 21.56 18.71
N ALA A 400 -0.60 20.75 18.36
CA ALA A 400 -0.61 19.92 17.16
C ALA A 400 -1.86 19.01 17.10
N GLY A 401 -2.64 19.13 16.01
CA GLY A 401 -3.87 18.36 15.77
C GLY A 401 -5.05 18.74 16.65
N THR A 402 -5.01 19.90 17.30
CA THR A 402 -6.14 20.52 17.99
C THR A 402 -6.69 21.69 17.16
N ASP A 403 -7.86 22.21 17.54
CA ASP A 403 -8.44 23.40 16.90
C ASP A 403 -7.54 24.66 17.06
N GLU A 404 -6.61 24.63 17.98
CA GLU A 404 -5.64 25.72 18.22
C GLU A 404 -4.43 25.69 17.29
N GLU A 405 -4.23 24.61 16.51
CA GLU A 405 -3.02 24.41 15.70
C GLU A 405 -2.73 25.57 14.74
N GLU A 406 -3.75 26.00 13.97
CA GLU A 406 -3.57 27.10 12.99
C GLU A 406 -3.34 28.45 13.66
N HIS A 407 -3.97 28.69 14.82
CA HIS A 407 -3.72 29.89 15.62
C HIS A 407 -2.29 29.92 16.14
N VAL A 408 -1.82 28.80 16.72
CA VAL A 408 -0.45 28.70 17.24
C VAL A 408 0.59 28.84 16.11
N LYS A 409 0.36 28.23 14.94
CA LYS A 409 1.23 28.45 13.77
C LYS A 409 1.33 29.90 13.36
N THR A 410 0.17 30.57 13.26
CA THR A 410 0.08 31.96 12.84
C THR A 410 0.73 32.87 13.86
N ASP A 411 0.46 32.68 15.14
CA ASP A 411 1.04 33.48 16.22
C ASP A 411 2.55 33.32 16.31
N ILE A 412 3.07 32.11 16.29
CA ILE A 412 4.53 31.86 16.28
C ILE A 412 5.17 32.51 15.05
N SER A 413 4.58 32.30 13.87
CA SER A 413 5.12 32.88 12.63
C SER A 413 5.14 34.41 12.67
N ARG A 414 4.11 35.03 13.27
CA ARG A 414 3.97 36.48 13.42
C ARG A 414 4.92 37.00 14.49
N PHE A 415 4.93 36.44 15.69
CA PHE A 415 5.76 36.92 16.82
C PHE A 415 7.25 36.81 16.53
N PHE A 416 7.63 35.71 15.85
CA PHE A 416 9.04 35.52 15.51
C PHE A 416 9.39 35.93 14.08
N MET A 417 8.48 36.60 13.35
CA MET A 417 8.71 37.11 11.97
C MET A 417 9.32 36.04 11.04
N LEU A 418 8.78 34.82 11.05
CA LEU A 418 9.37 33.70 10.29
C LEU A 418 9.16 33.79 8.77
N ASN A 419 8.21 34.60 8.32
CA ASN A 419 7.89 34.80 6.89
C ASN A 419 8.70 35.92 6.24
N ASN A 420 9.43 36.76 7.01
CA ASN A 420 10.27 37.82 6.49
C ASN A 420 11.62 37.23 6.10
N LYS A 421 11.87 37.12 4.80
CA LYS A 421 13.14 36.63 4.24
C LYS A 421 14.27 37.67 4.28
N ASP A 422 13.96 38.94 4.43
CA ASP A 422 14.89 40.02 4.24
C ASP A 422 14.58 41.16 5.22
N GLU A 423 15.06 41.08 6.42
CA GLU A 423 15.47 42.29 7.14
C GLU A 423 16.75 41.96 7.94
N ASP A 424 17.89 42.14 7.30
CA ASP A 424 19.13 42.46 7.98
C ASP A 424 18.94 43.79 8.74
N GLU A 425 18.24 43.73 9.88
CA GLU A 425 18.35 44.85 10.80
C GLU A 425 19.81 44.95 11.17
N PRO A 426 20.44 46.16 10.93
CA PRO A 426 21.78 46.36 11.38
C PRO A 426 21.80 46.15 12.89
N ASP A 427 22.75 45.35 13.35
CA ASP A 427 23.07 45.10 14.77
C ASP A 427 23.51 46.42 15.37
N ASN A 428 22.57 47.31 15.69
CA ASN A 428 22.86 48.54 16.38
C ASN A 428 22.96 48.20 17.87
N GLU A 429 24.15 48.42 18.44
CA GLU A 429 24.38 48.31 19.89
C GLU A 429 23.39 49.22 20.69
N GLU A 430 22.75 50.20 20.02
CA GLU A 430 21.70 51.03 20.58
C GLU A 430 20.41 50.31 20.93
N ASN A 431 20.06 49.21 20.21
CA ASN A 431 18.89 48.40 20.51
C ASN A 431 19.02 47.58 21.82
N TYR A 432 20.25 47.27 22.26
CA TYR A 432 20.49 46.66 23.57
C TYR A 432 20.22 47.59 24.73
N ASN A 433 20.30 48.91 24.52
CA ASN A 433 20.07 49.91 25.55
C ASN A 433 18.57 50.20 25.78
N TYR A 434 17.68 49.79 24.84
CA TYR A 434 16.23 50.03 24.99
C TYR A 434 15.64 49.35 26.25
N TRP A 435 16.10 48.14 26.56
CA TRP A 435 15.66 47.37 27.74
C TRP A 435 16.35 47.81 29.05
N ASN A 436 17.41 48.57 28.98
CA ASN A 436 18.13 49.06 30.15
C ASN A 436 17.70 50.45 30.59
N GLN A 437 16.92 51.17 29.78
CA GLN A 437 16.48 52.53 30.10
C GLN A 437 15.22 52.60 30.97
N GLU A 438 14.48 51.51 31.12
CA GLU A 438 13.24 51.43 31.95
C GLU A 438 13.32 50.40 33.07
N LYS A 439 14.36 50.37 33.87
CA LYS A 439 14.25 49.79 35.20
C LYS A 439 13.69 50.86 36.12
N PRO A 440 12.41 50.73 36.60
CA PRO A 440 11.99 51.59 37.69
C PRO A 440 12.91 51.33 38.90
N ALA A 441 13.42 52.41 39.49
CA ALA A 441 14.17 52.31 40.71
C ALA A 441 13.33 51.58 41.75
N GLY A 442 13.72 50.34 42.09
CA GLY A 442 13.09 49.58 43.16
C GLY A 442 13.15 50.38 44.46
N PRO A 443 12.12 50.27 45.31
CA PRO A 443 12.13 50.96 46.61
C PRO A 443 13.36 50.51 47.41
N LEU A 444 14.14 51.45 47.88
CA LEU A 444 15.19 51.25 48.86
C LEU A 444 14.55 50.61 50.08
N ALA A 445 14.98 49.40 50.41
CA ALA A 445 14.64 48.76 51.69
C ALA A 445 15.29 49.55 52.80
N GLU A 446 14.48 50.10 53.70
CA GLU A 446 14.86 50.38 55.07
C GLU A 446 14.84 49.10 55.92
#